data_ab6dcdea6ec6ad31cf75b3b3ff2e5bc5
#
_entry.id   ab6dcdea6ec6ad31cf75b3b3ff2e5bc5
#
_cell.length_a   1.000
_cell.length_b   1.000
_cell.length_c   1.000
_cell.angle_alpha   90.00
_cell.angle_beta   90.00
_cell.angle_gamma   90.00
#
_symmetry.space_group_name_H-M   'P 1'
#
loop_
_entity.id
_entity.type
_entity.pdbx_description
1 polymer ?
#
loop_
_entity_poly.entity_id
_entity_poly.type
_entity_poly.pdbx_seq_one_letter_code
_entity_poly.pdbx_strand_id
1 'polypeptide(L)'
;MSIHTKDRLIFALDVAEVDQAKALVNELADAVTFYKIGMELMMTGEYFDLLDWLVKNEKKVFVDLKLFDVPATVSKAVKRLSQRGAYFTTIHGNQGMMEAAAAEKGDLKILAVTALTSLDEGDIKDLGFACDVQELVVSR
;
A
#
# COMPACT_ATOMS: atom_id res chain seq x y z
N MET A 1 11.30 -19.54 1.82
CA MET A 1 10.15 -19.38 2.75
C MET A 1 8.86 -19.61 1.99
N SER A 2 7.97 -20.49 2.45
CA SER A 2 6.64 -20.64 1.84
C SER A 2 5.67 -19.65 2.49
N ILE A 3 4.93 -18.89 1.67
CA ILE A 3 3.86 -18.01 2.16
C ILE A 3 2.70 -18.91 2.60
N HIS A 4 2.17 -18.68 3.81
CA HIS A 4 1.00 -19.41 4.30
C HIS A 4 -0.19 -19.22 3.35
N THR A 5 -0.98 -20.27 3.12
CA THR A 5 -2.05 -20.24 2.10
C THR A 5 -3.06 -19.09 2.33
N LYS A 6 -3.42 -18.81 3.58
CA LYS A 6 -4.30 -17.68 3.93
C LYS A 6 -3.73 -16.30 3.61
N ASP A 7 -2.41 -16.17 3.52
CA ASP A 7 -1.73 -14.91 3.23
C ASP A 7 -1.55 -14.65 1.72
N ARG A 8 -1.95 -15.60 0.87
CA ARG A 8 -1.84 -15.48 -0.59
C ARG A 8 -2.97 -14.68 -1.22
N LEU A 9 -4.08 -14.51 -0.51
CA LEU A 9 -5.22 -13.71 -0.93
C LEU A 9 -5.21 -12.38 -0.18
N ILE A 10 -5.17 -11.28 -0.91
CA ILE A 10 -5.36 -9.92 -0.39
C ILE A 10 -6.66 -9.41 -0.97
N PHE A 11 -7.66 -9.18 -0.11
CA PHE A 11 -8.95 -8.64 -0.51
C PHE A 11 -8.89 -7.11 -0.51
N ALA A 12 -9.21 -6.49 -1.65
CA ALA A 12 -9.26 -5.04 -1.77
C ALA A 12 -10.62 -4.51 -1.25
N LEU A 13 -10.56 -3.68 -0.20
CA LEU A 13 -11.72 -2.97 0.33
C LEU A 13 -11.91 -1.65 -0.45
N ASP A 14 -12.24 -1.78 -1.74
CA ASP A 14 -12.49 -0.64 -2.62
C ASP A 14 -13.98 -0.26 -2.53
N VAL A 15 -14.35 0.38 -1.42
CA VAL A 15 -15.70 0.84 -1.06
C VAL A 15 -15.65 2.28 -0.57
N ALA A 16 -16.77 2.99 -0.71
CA ALA A 16 -16.84 4.42 -0.40
C ALA A 16 -16.81 4.74 1.10
N GLU A 17 -17.34 3.83 1.95
CA GLU A 17 -17.55 4.10 3.36
C GLU A 17 -16.90 3.04 4.26
N VAL A 18 -16.39 3.48 5.41
CA VAL A 18 -15.72 2.62 6.40
C VAL A 18 -16.67 1.55 6.96
N ASP A 19 -17.95 1.87 7.15
CA ASP A 19 -18.94 0.91 7.65
C ASP A 19 -19.19 -0.23 6.64
N GLN A 20 -19.16 0.07 5.34
CA GLN A 20 -19.23 -0.95 4.28
C GLN A 20 -18.00 -1.87 4.32
N ALA A 21 -16.81 -1.27 4.51
CA ALA A 21 -15.58 -2.05 4.65
C ALA A 21 -15.65 -3.00 5.85
N LYS A 22 -16.07 -2.52 7.01
CA LYS A 22 -16.25 -3.34 8.22
C LYS A 22 -17.30 -4.45 8.03
N ALA A 23 -18.40 -4.15 7.34
CA ALA A 23 -19.43 -5.15 7.04
C ALA A 23 -18.87 -6.30 6.18
N LEU A 24 -18.12 -5.99 5.11
CA LEU A 24 -17.46 -6.98 4.27
C LEU A 24 -16.45 -7.84 5.05
N VAL A 25 -15.63 -7.21 5.91
CA VAL A 25 -14.68 -7.95 6.74
C VAL A 25 -15.39 -8.92 7.69
N ASN A 26 -16.51 -8.52 8.28
CA ASN A 26 -17.30 -9.37 9.16
C ASN A 26 -17.98 -10.52 8.39
N GLU A 27 -18.47 -10.27 7.17
CA GLU A 27 -19.06 -11.28 6.29
C GLU A 27 -18.03 -12.33 5.86
N LEU A 28 -16.81 -11.89 5.48
CA LEU A 28 -15.73 -12.76 5.05
C LEU A 28 -15.07 -13.51 6.22
N ALA A 29 -15.24 -13.03 7.43
CA ALA A 29 -14.77 -13.66 8.67
C ALA A 29 -13.32 -14.22 8.57
N ASP A 30 -13.16 -15.54 8.80
CA ASP A 30 -11.86 -16.22 8.75
C ASP A 30 -11.45 -16.69 7.34
N ALA A 31 -12.32 -16.53 6.35
CA ALA A 31 -11.99 -16.86 4.96
C ALA A 31 -10.94 -15.91 4.39
N VAL A 32 -10.92 -14.65 4.85
CA VAL A 32 -9.93 -13.64 4.47
C VAL A 32 -9.28 -13.05 5.72
N THR A 33 -7.95 -13.04 5.73
CA THR A 33 -7.15 -12.50 6.85
C THR A 33 -6.26 -11.33 6.43
N PHE A 34 -6.27 -10.97 5.14
CA PHE A 34 -5.40 -9.93 4.59
C PHE A 34 -6.20 -8.98 3.69
N TYR A 35 -6.24 -7.71 4.06
CA TYR A 35 -7.03 -6.67 3.38
C TYR A 35 -6.16 -5.53 2.88
N LYS A 36 -6.50 -4.99 1.70
CA LYS A 36 -5.92 -3.76 1.16
C LYS A 36 -6.92 -2.61 1.36
N ILE A 37 -6.43 -1.48 1.90
CA ILE A 37 -7.18 -0.24 2.03
C ILE A 37 -6.46 0.86 1.25
N GLY A 38 -7.20 1.58 0.42
CA GLY A 38 -6.65 2.51 -0.56
C GLY A 38 -7.07 3.97 -0.35
N MET A 39 -6.86 4.76 -1.40
CA MET A 39 -7.02 6.22 -1.39
C MET A 39 -8.48 6.65 -1.17
N GLU A 40 -9.47 5.91 -1.69
CA GLU A 40 -10.88 6.26 -1.54
C GLU A 40 -11.28 6.30 -0.06
N LEU A 41 -10.96 5.25 0.68
CA LEU A 41 -11.19 5.20 2.14
C LEU A 41 -10.37 6.24 2.90
N MET A 42 -9.18 6.64 2.41
CA MET A 42 -8.38 7.70 3.02
C MET A 42 -9.14 9.04 3.06
N MET A 43 -10.00 9.29 2.07
CA MET A 43 -10.76 10.54 1.96
C MET A 43 -12.00 10.58 2.89
N THR A 44 -12.37 9.48 3.55
CA THR A 44 -13.50 9.45 4.49
C THR A 44 -13.20 10.12 5.84
N GLY A 45 -11.91 10.31 6.18
CA GLY A 45 -11.48 10.82 7.49
C GLY A 45 -11.32 9.74 8.58
N GLU A 46 -11.85 8.54 8.39
CA GLU A 46 -11.83 7.43 9.36
C GLU A 46 -10.83 6.31 8.99
N TYR A 47 -9.95 6.58 8.04
CA TYR A 47 -9.01 5.59 7.48
C TYR A 47 -8.12 4.94 8.53
N PHE A 48 -7.55 5.74 9.42
CA PHE A 48 -6.64 5.23 10.45
C PHE A 48 -7.38 4.50 11.56
N ASP A 49 -8.63 4.84 11.83
CA ASP A 49 -9.48 4.10 12.75
C ASP A 49 -9.84 2.73 12.18
N LEU A 50 -10.07 2.65 10.85
CA LEU A 50 -10.26 1.39 10.15
C LEU A 50 -8.98 0.53 10.17
N LEU A 51 -7.81 1.13 9.92
CA LEU A 51 -6.52 0.42 10.00
C LEU A 51 -6.33 -0.19 11.40
N ASP A 52 -6.50 0.62 12.45
CA ASP A 52 -6.33 0.18 13.83
C ASP A 52 -7.36 -0.90 14.21
N TRP A 53 -8.60 -0.79 13.73
CA TRP A 53 -9.65 -1.79 13.92
C TRP A 53 -9.30 -3.12 13.24
N LEU A 54 -8.81 -3.09 12.00
CA LEU A 54 -8.38 -4.30 11.27
C LEU A 54 -7.21 -5.00 12.00
N VAL A 55 -6.19 -4.24 12.41
CA VAL A 55 -5.03 -4.77 13.15
C VAL A 55 -5.47 -5.37 14.49
N LYS A 56 -6.36 -4.72 15.23
CA LYS A 56 -6.92 -5.22 16.49
C LYS A 56 -7.71 -6.52 16.32
N ASN A 57 -8.33 -6.72 15.14
CA ASN A 57 -9.02 -7.94 14.78
C ASN A 57 -8.10 -8.97 14.08
N GLU A 58 -6.78 -8.87 14.32
CA GLU A 58 -5.76 -9.82 13.84
C GLU A 58 -5.73 -9.97 12.30
N LYS A 59 -6.19 -8.93 11.57
CA LYS A 59 -6.11 -8.89 10.12
C LYS A 59 -4.79 -8.24 9.69
N LYS A 60 -4.14 -8.79 8.67
CA LYS A 60 -3.03 -8.12 7.99
C LYS A 60 -3.57 -7.00 7.13
N VAL A 61 -2.90 -5.86 7.13
CA VAL A 61 -3.36 -4.69 6.38
C VAL A 61 -2.27 -4.20 5.42
N PHE A 62 -2.68 -4.08 4.17
CA PHE A 62 -1.92 -3.44 3.11
C PHE A 62 -2.45 -2.01 2.92
N VAL A 63 -1.65 -1.02 3.31
CA VAL A 63 -1.92 0.41 3.14
C VAL A 63 -1.43 0.84 1.75
N ASP A 64 -2.36 0.94 0.78
CA ASP A 64 -2.04 1.24 -0.62
C ASP A 64 -2.30 2.71 -0.94
N LEU A 65 -1.42 3.60 -0.47
CA LEU A 65 -1.50 5.05 -0.67
C LEU A 65 -0.50 5.60 -1.70
N LYS A 66 0.42 4.76 -2.18
CA LYS A 66 1.44 5.12 -3.18
C LYS A 66 2.15 6.42 -2.83
N LEU A 67 2.71 6.48 -1.61
CA LEU A 67 3.34 7.68 -1.07
C LEU A 67 4.41 8.23 -2.03
N PHE A 68 4.28 9.52 -2.34
CA PHE A 68 5.20 10.26 -3.19
C PHE A 68 5.41 11.67 -2.64
N ASP A 69 6.54 11.89 -2.00
CA ASP A 69 6.91 13.17 -1.39
C ASP A 69 8.43 13.20 -1.21
N VAL A 70 8.98 14.28 -0.66
CA VAL A 70 10.41 14.32 -0.33
C VAL A 70 10.78 13.20 0.65
N PRO A 71 12.00 12.63 0.58
CA PRO A 71 12.41 11.45 1.36
C PRO A 71 12.11 11.55 2.86
N ALA A 72 12.35 12.71 3.48
CA ALA A 72 12.10 12.93 4.91
C ALA A 72 10.61 12.81 5.28
N THR A 73 9.68 13.23 4.41
CA THR A 73 8.23 13.11 4.63
C THR A 73 7.80 11.66 4.49
N VAL A 74 8.26 10.97 3.43
CA VAL A 74 7.96 9.55 3.20
C VAL A 74 8.46 8.70 4.38
N SER A 75 9.67 8.94 4.86
CA SER A 75 10.25 8.28 6.02
C SER A 75 9.35 8.39 7.27
N LYS A 76 8.89 9.60 7.58
CA LYS A 76 7.99 9.85 8.72
C LYS A 76 6.64 9.15 8.57
N ALA A 77 6.06 9.17 7.36
CA ALA A 77 4.81 8.49 7.07
C ALA A 77 4.95 6.96 7.25
N VAL A 78 6.01 6.37 6.69
CA VAL A 78 6.32 4.94 6.81
C VAL A 78 6.50 4.54 8.28
N LYS A 79 7.24 5.33 9.06
CA LYS A 79 7.38 5.12 10.51
C LYS A 79 6.04 5.08 11.23
N ARG A 80 5.14 6.01 10.92
CA ARG A 80 3.79 6.06 11.51
C ARG A 80 2.96 4.84 11.17
N LEU A 81 2.99 4.39 9.90
CA LEU A 81 2.29 3.18 9.46
C LEU A 81 2.84 1.91 10.14
N SER A 82 4.17 1.81 10.28
CA SER A 82 4.81 0.72 11.01
C SER A 82 4.35 0.67 12.47
N GLN A 83 4.29 1.80 13.15
CA GLN A 83 3.85 1.91 14.54
C GLN A 83 2.37 1.53 14.74
N ARG A 84 1.54 1.63 13.68
CA ARG A 84 0.13 1.20 13.68
C ARG A 84 -0.07 -0.28 13.31
N GLY A 85 1.01 -1.00 13.03
CA GLY A 85 0.95 -2.43 12.71
C GLY A 85 0.54 -2.74 11.28
N ALA A 86 0.64 -1.79 10.33
CA ALA A 86 0.47 -2.08 8.91
C ALA A 86 1.47 -3.15 8.45
N TYR A 87 1.02 -4.08 7.61
CA TYR A 87 1.86 -5.18 7.10
C TYR A 87 2.59 -4.81 5.80
N PHE A 88 1.88 -4.21 4.83
CA PHE A 88 2.45 -3.63 3.61
C PHE A 88 2.11 -2.16 3.49
N THR A 89 2.97 -1.39 2.82
CA THR A 89 2.64 -0.10 2.24
C THR A 89 3.30 0.08 0.89
N THR A 90 2.73 0.96 0.04
CA THR A 90 3.30 1.36 -1.24
C THR A 90 3.95 2.73 -1.17
N ILE A 91 5.09 2.86 -1.83
CA ILE A 91 5.75 4.14 -2.13
C ILE A 91 6.13 4.16 -3.61
N HIS A 92 6.38 5.33 -4.19
CA HIS A 92 6.98 5.38 -5.52
C HIS A 92 8.47 5.01 -5.49
N GLY A 93 8.93 4.35 -6.58
CA GLY A 93 10.26 3.73 -6.70
C GLY A 93 11.41 4.70 -6.96
N ASN A 94 11.44 5.87 -6.32
CA ASN A 94 12.56 6.80 -6.41
C ASN A 94 13.62 6.46 -5.34
N GLN A 95 14.87 6.37 -5.72
CA GLN A 95 15.98 5.86 -4.89
C GLN A 95 16.00 6.49 -3.48
N GLY A 96 16.03 7.81 -3.38
CA GLY A 96 16.08 8.50 -2.09
C GLY A 96 14.85 8.26 -1.20
N MET A 97 13.66 8.08 -1.80
CA MET A 97 12.45 7.71 -1.04
C MET A 97 12.54 6.28 -0.51
N MET A 98 13.01 5.33 -1.34
CA MET A 98 13.16 3.93 -0.95
C MET A 98 14.16 3.78 0.20
N GLU A 99 15.31 4.45 0.13
CA GLU A 99 16.33 4.43 1.19
C GLU A 99 15.80 5.01 2.50
N ALA A 100 15.14 6.17 2.44
CA ALA A 100 14.59 6.84 3.61
C ALA A 100 13.44 6.02 4.24
N ALA A 101 12.59 5.40 3.43
CA ALA A 101 11.52 4.51 3.88
C ALA A 101 12.09 3.23 4.52
N ALA A 102 13.10 2.62 3.91
CA ALA A 102 13.73 1.41 4.41
C ALA A 102 14.37 1.60 5.80
N ALA A 103 14.91 2.78 6.08
CA ALA A 103 15.54 3.10 7.37
C ALA A 103 14.53 3.12 8.54
N GLU A 104 13.26 3.46 8.31
CA GLU A 104 12.24 3.67 9.35
C GLU A 104 11.10 2.64 9.35
N LYS A 105 11.13 1.68 8.42
CA LYS A 105 10.01 0.75 8.21
C LYS A 105 9.74 -0.24 9.37
N GLY A 106 10.74 -0.54 10.21
CA GLY A 106 10.62 -1.62 11.20
C GLY A 106 10.21 -2.95 10.54
N ASP A 107 9.13 -3.58 11.03
CA ASP A 107 8.58 -4.83 10.48
C ASP A 107 7.68 -4.62 9.25
N LEU A 108 7.26 -3.39 8.98
CA LEU A 108 6.47 -3.02 7.80
C LEU A 108 7.24 -3.37 6.51
N LYS A 109 6.57 -3.99 5.56
CA LYS A 109 7.13 -4.30 4.25
C LYS A 109 6.72 -3.24 3.25
N ILE A 110 7.69 -2.79 2.46
CA ILE A 110 7.51 -1.72 1.47
C ILE A 110 7.48 -2.31 0.09
N LEU A 111 6.49 -1.90 -0.70
CA LEU A 111 6.36 -2.20 -2.12
C LEU A 111 6.63 -0.91 -2.90
N ALA A 112 7.69 -0.93 -3.71
CA ALA A 112 8.03 0.20 -4.57
C ALA A 112 7.23 0.13 -5.89
N VAL A 113 6.44 1.16 -6.17
CA VAL A 113 5.73 1.31 -7.44
C VAL A 113 6.71 1.84 -8.48
N THR A 114 7.09 1.00 -9.42
CA THR A 114 8.00 1.37 -10.52
C THR A 114 7.27 2.16 -11.61
N ALA A 115 6.06 1.69 -12.00
CA ALA A 115 5.13 2.38 -12.87
C ALA A 115 3.69 2.07 -12.42
N LEU A 116 2.77 3.02 -12.57
CA LEU A 116 1.36 2.76 -12.34
C LEU A 116 0.83 1.86 -13.47
N THR A 117 -0.05 0.93 -13.15
CA THR A 117 -0.62 -0.03 -14.11
C THR A 117 -1.52 0.62 -15.17
N SER A 118 -1.92 1.87 -14.96
CA SER A 118 -2.70 2.67 -15.90
C SER A 118 -1.84 3.42 -16.93
N LEU A 119 -0.51 3.50 -16.74
CA LEU A 119 0.37 4.24 -17.65
C LEU A 119 0.54 3.49 -18.97
N ASP A 120 0.39 4.23 -20.06
CA ASP A 120 0.72 3.79 -21.41
C ASP A 120 2.02 4.41 -21.93
N GLU A 121 2.40 4.09 -23.17
CA GLU A 121 3.62 4.64 -23.78
C GLU A 121 3.59 6.15 -23.98
N GLY A 122 2.40 6.76 -24.16
CA GLY A 122 2.23 8.20 -24.26
C GLY A 122 2.53 8.87 -22.93
N ASP A 123 1.95 8.36 -21.84
CA ASP A 123 2.19 8.86 -20.47
C ASP A 123 3.66 8.80 -20.09
N ILE A 124 4.34 7.72 -20.46
CA ILE A 124 5.77 7.55 -20.15
C ILE A 124 6.64 8.56 -20.87
N LYS A 125 6.33 8.85 -22.15
CA LYS A 125 7.00 9.89 -22.93
C LYS A 125 6.77 11.29 -22.35
N ASP A 126 5.53 11.57 -21.91
CA ASP A 126 5.18 12.85 -21.27
C ASP A 126 5.91 13.03 -19.94
N LEU A 127 6.20 11.93 -19.23
CA LEU A 127 7.05 11.91 -18.04
C LEU A 127 8.56 12.03 -18.33
N GLY A 128 8.96 12.06 -19.61
CA GLY A 128 10.33 12.26 -20.06
C GLY A 128 11.16 10.98 -20.21
N PHE A 129 10.53 9.79 -20.19
CA PHE A 129 11.23 8.53 -20.40
C PHE A 129 11.31 8.18 -21.90
N ALA A 130 12.48 7.70 -22.33
CA ALA A 130 12.74 7.29 -23.72
C ALA A 130 12.74 5.76 -23.90
N CYS A 131 11.99 5.05 -23.08
CA CYS A 131 11.85 3.60 -23.09
C CYS A 131 10.36 3.21 -23.14
N ASP A 132 10.06 1.92 -23.36
CA ASP A 132 8.70 1.41 -23.21
C ASP A 132 8.34 1.12 -21.73
N VAL A 133 7.06 0.79 -21.47
CA VAL A 133 6.56 0.50 -20.11
C VAL A 133 7.31 -0.65 -19.46
N GLN A 134 7.57 -1.72 -20.22
CA GLN A 134 8.23 -2.93 -19.71
C GLN A 134 9.68 -2.65 -19.33
N GLU A 135 10.42 -1.94 -20.17
CA GLU A 135 11.78 -1.51 -19.88
C GLU A 135 11.84 -0.62 -18.65
N LEU A 136 10.89 0.33 -18.52
CA LEU A 136 10.79 1.20 -17.36
C LEU A 136 10.58 0.40 -16.07
N VAL A 137 9.65 -0.54 -16.06
CA VAL A 137 9.33 -1.37 -14.88
C VAL A 137 10.51 -2.22 -14.45
N VAL A 138 11.27 -2.78 -15.40
CA VAL A 138 12.41 -3.64 -15.10
C VAL A 138 13.64 -2.86 -14.65
N SER A 139 13.81 -1.63 -15.16
CA SER A 139 14.98 -0.79 -14.88
C SER A 139 14.87 -0.01 -13.56
N ARG A 140 13.68 0.14 -13.03
CA ARG A 140 13.40 0.86 -11.78
C ARG A 140 13.19 -0.06 -10.60
#